data_5ddc3fa66af3fdf4edd31eee655f723a
#
_entry.id   5ddc3fa66af3fdf4edd31eee655f723a
#
_cell.length_a   1.000
_cell.length_b   1.000
_cell.length_c   1.000
_cell.angle_alpha   90.00
_cell.angle_beta   90.00
_cell.angle_gamma   90.00
#
_symmetry.space_group_name_H-M   'P 1'
#
loop_
_entity.id
_entity.type
_entity.pdbx_description
1 polymer ?
#
loop_
_entity_poly.entity_id
_entity_poly.type
_entity_poly.pdbx_seq_one_letter_code
_entity_poly.pdbx_strand_id
1 'polypeptide(L)'
;MKIFQEGMAKQFLSVFLSHITAVLLLAAFMFTFVAAVMNKPTVYAAVSVLMSLMYFFGLYSKGNELARRDKLSYTTTSVYLFKGAVLSLPVIVWNFVLWLLYIFAWNFLTLDGQLFSFTGIFYNILYVLNTFMFSGLTTIEGGYVEWYAHLFIYIVPIAALTIGYIAGMYDFSIFEKLAPYIYEKKKK
;
A
#
# COMPACT_ATOMS: atom_id res chain seq x y z
N MET A 1 6.81 -7.96 -28.37
CA MET A 1 6.19 -6.94 -27.50
C MET A 1 7.22 -6.52 -26.46
N LYS A 2 7.86 -5.36 -26.62
CA LYS A 2 8.87 -4.86 -25.65
C LYS A 2 8.14 -4.27 -24.46
N ILE A 3 7.81 -5.10 -23.46
CA ILE A 3 7.11 -4.67 -22.23
C ILE A 3 8.03 -3.86 -21.30
N PHE A 4 9.34 -4.03 -21.43
CA PHE A 4 10.35 -3.35 -20.62
C PHE A 4 11.14 -2.35 -21.46
N GLN A 5 10.66 -1.10 -21.49
CA GLN A 5 11.44 0.04 -21.98
C GLN A 5 12.21 0.68 -20.80
N GLU A 6 13.35 1.32 -21.08
CA GLU A 6 14.24 1.91 -20.05
C GLU A 6 13.51 2.82 -19.04
N GLY A 7 12.45 3.50 -19.45
CA GLY A 7 11.62 4.32 -18.55
C GLY A 7 10.80 3.54 -17.53
N MET A 8 10.47 2.27 -17.79
CA MET A 8 9.59 1.46 -16.95
C MET A 8 10.27 1.02 -15.65
N ALA A 9 11.57 0.73 -15.70
CA ALA A 9 12.34 0.40 -14.50
C ALA A 9 12.35 1.55 -13.48
N LYS A 10 12.47 2.79 -13.94
CA LYS A 10 12.37 3.98 -13.08
C LYS A 10 10.98 4.15 -12.48
N GLN A 11 9.94 3.86 -13.27
CA GLN A 11 8.55 3.90 -12.78
C GLN A 11 8.30 2.80 -11.72
N PHE A 12 8.78 1.58 -11.93
CA PHE A 12 8.71 0.50 -10.96
C PHE A 12 9.39 0.87 -9.64
N LEU A 13 10.62 1.38 -9.72
CA LEU A 13 11.35 1.84 -8.53
C LEU A 13 10.58 2.97 -7.81
N SER A 14 10.04 3.92 -8.55
CA SER A 14 9.27 5.03 -8.00
C SER A 14 8.01 4.57 -7.28
N VAL A 15 7.27 3.60 -7.83
CA VAL A 15 6.09 3.00 -7.19
C VAL A 15 6.48 2.21 -5.95
N PHE A 16 7.55 1.41 -6.04
CA PHE A 16 8.06 0.64 -4.92
C PHE A 16 8.48 1.53 -3.74
N LEU A 17 9.24 2.59 -4.01
CA LEU A 17 9.63 3.55 -2.98
C LEU A 17 8.41 4.26 -2.37
N SER A 18 7.41 4.62 -3.18
CA SER A 18 6.17 5.21 -2.68
C SER A 18 5.42 4.24 -1.76
N HIS A 19 5.38 2.96 -2.10
CA HIS A 19 4.80 1.91 -1.25
C HIS A 19 5.54 1.81 0.09
N ILE A 20 6.86 1.64 0.06
CA ILE A 20 7.67 1.52 1.30
C ILE A 20 7.51 2.77 2.17
N THR A 21 7.57 3.96 1.59
CA THR A 21 7.37 5.22 2.34
C THR A 21 5.99 5.28 2.97
N ALA A 22 4.93 4.91 2.23
CA ALA A 22 3.58 4.87 2.77
C ALA A 22 3.45 3.89 3.94
N VAL A 23 3.98 2.66 3.80
CA VAL A 23 3.96 1.65 4.85
C VAL A 23 4.68 2.14 6.11
N LEU A 24 5.88 2.72 5.96
CA LEU A 24 6.65 3.23 7.10
C LEU A 24 5.96 4.39 7.81
N LEU A 25 5.41 5.35 7.06
CA LEU A 25 4.68 6.48 7.64
C LEU A 25 3.43 6.04 8.38
N LEU A 26 2.65 5.13 7.79
CA LEU A 26 1.44 4.62 8.41
C LEU A 26 1.77 3.75 9.62
N ALA A 27 2.83 2.96 9.57
CA ALA A 27 3.31 2.19 10.71
C ALA A 27 3.75 3.12 11.86
N ALA A 28 4.53 4.16 11.59
CA ALA A 28 4.93 5.15 12.58
C ALA A 28 3.70 5.84 13.23
N PHE A 29 2.70 6.21 12.40
CA PHE A 29 1.45 6.77 12.88
C PHE A 29 0.74 5.80 13.83
N MET A 30 0.61 4.52 13.46
CA MET A 30 -0.05 3.53 14.30
C MET A 30 0.71 3.24 15.60
N PHE A 31 2.03 3.14 15.57
CA PHE A 31 2.80 2.95 16.82
C PHE A 31 2.53 4.06 17.84
N THR A 32 2.25 5.27 17.37
CA THR A 32 1.88 6.39 18.25
C THR A 32 0.52 6.19 18.91
N PHE A 33 -0.41 5.52 18.25
CA PHE A 33 -1.80 5.37 18.73
C PHE A 33 -2.13 3.98 19.27
N VAL A 34 -1.28 2.98 19.04
CA VAL A 34 -1.53 1.58 19.41
C VAL A 34 -1.95 1.43 20.87
N ALA A 35 -1.22 2.06 21.78
CA ALA A 35 -1.53 1.95 23.22
C ALA A 35 -2.93 2.48 23.59
N ALA A 36 -3.41 3.50 22.88
CA ALA A 36 -4.73 4.11 23.10
C ALA A 36 -5.87 3.31 22.46
N VAL A 37 -5.58 2.53 21.44
CA VAL A 37 -6.56 1.91 20.54
C VAL A 37 -6.73 0.40 20.79
N MET A 38 -5.69 -0.30 21.29
CA MET A 38 -5.71 -1.76 21.49
C MET A 38 -6.85 -2.26 22.39
N ASN A 39 -7.29 -1.45 23.35
CA ASN A 39 -8.37 -1.82 24.27
C ASN A 39 -9.79 -1.49 23.74
N LYS A 40 -9.88 -0.97 22.51
CA LYS A 40 -11.17 -0.54 21.92
C LYS A 40 -11.28 -1.04 20.47
N PRO A 41 -11.82 -2.24 20.24
CA PRO A 41 -11.82 -2.88 18.92
C PRO A 41 -12.51 -2.04 17.84
N THR A 42 -13.57 -1.33 18.15
CA THR A 42 -14.25 -0.42 17.21
C THR A 42 -13.38 0.76 16.77
N VAL A 43 -12.62 1.34 17.70
CA VAL A 43 -11.69 2.44 17.40
C VAL A 43 -10.53 1.91 16.56
N TYR A 44 -10.03 0.72 16.89
CA TYR A 44 -8.97 0.06 16.11
C TYR A 44 -9.41 -0.18 14.67
N ALA A 45 -10.62 -0.72 14.46
CA ALA A 45 -11.18 -0.92 13.13
C ALA A 45 -11.33 0.40 12.36
N ALA A 46 -11.85 1.45 13.00
CA ALA A 46 -11.99 2.77 12.35
C ALA A 46 -10.64 3.37 11.93
N VAL A 47 -9.62 3.27 12.79
CA VAL A 47 -8.26 3.73 12.47
C VAL A 47 -7.66 2.91 11.32
N SER A 48 -7.85 1.60 11.30
CA SER A 48 -7.38 0.73 10.23
C SER A 48 -8.04 1.06 8.87
N VAL A 49 -9.34 1.35 8.86
CA VAL A 49 -10.04 1.83 7.65
C VAL A 49 -9.42 3.16 7.17
N LEU A 50 -9.22 4.10 8.07
CA LEU A 50 -8.61 5.39 7.73
C LEU A 50 -7.22 5.22 7.12
N MET A 51 -6.39 4.36 7.70
CA MET A 51 -5.06 4.07 7.20
C MET A 51 -5.07 3.39 5.83
N SER A 52 -5.99 2.43 5.65
CA SER A 52 -6.18 1.78 4.35
C SER A 52 -6.57 2.79 3.27
N LEU A 53 -7.44 3.75 3.59
CA LEU A 53 -7.80 4.85 2.69
C LEU A 53 -6.62 5.78 2.41
N MET A 54 -5.83 6.17 3.41
CA MET A 54 -4.63 6.99 3.22
C MET A 54 -3.61 6.29 2.32
N TYR A 55 -3.40 5.00 2.53
CA TYR A 55 -2.54 4.18 1.68
C TYR A 55 -3.07 4.12 0.24
N PHE A 56 -4.36 3.84 0.07
CA PHE A 56 -5.01 3.82 -1.23
C PHE A 56 -4.83 5.14 -1.98
N PHE A 57 -5.13 6.26 -1.33
CA PHE A 57 -4.99 7.58 -1.94
C PHE A 57 -3.54 7.98 -2.25
N GLY A 58 -2.59 7.54 -1.43
CA GLY A 58 -1.16 7.71 -1.71
C GLY A 58 -0.74 7.03 -3.02
N LEU A 59 -1.10 5.76 -3.19
CA LEU A 59 -0.81 5.02 -4.41
C LEU A 59 -1.64 5.49 -5.61
N TYR A 60 -2.91 5.87 -5.39
CA TYR A 60 -3.75 6.50 -6.42
C TYR A 60 -3.10 7.77 -6.96
N SER A 61 -2.64 8.66 -6.08
CA SER A 61 -1.94 9.88 -6.46
C SER A 61 -0.69 9.58 -7.28
N LYS A 62 0.06 8.54 -6.88
CA LYS A 62 1.26 8.10 -7.62
C LYS A 62 0.92 7.57 -9.01
N GLY A 63 -0.14 6.77 -9.14
CA GLY A 63 -0.63 6.30 -10.43
C GLY A 63 -1.04 7.48 -11.35
N ASN A 64 -1.77 8.45 -10.81
CA ASN A 64 -2.20 9.65 -11.53
C ASN A 64 -1.00 10.49 -12.02
N GLU A 65 -0.02 10.73 -11.15
CA GLU A 65 1.23 11.43 -11.51
C GLU A 65 1.96 10.75 -12.66
N LEU A 66 2.11 9.43 -12.60
CA LEU A 66 2.82 8.66 -13.62
C LEU A 66 2.08 8.70 -14.96
N ALA A 67 0.74 8.62 -14.97
CA ALA A 67 -0.04 8.72 -16.19
C ALA A 67 0.08 10.11 -16.84
N ARG A 68 0.02 11.18 -16.05
CA ARG A 68 0.24 12.55 -16.54
C ARG A 68 1.63 12.72 -17.13
N ARG A 69 2.67 12.18 -16.49
CA ARG A 69 4.04 12.19 -17.01
C ARG A 69 4.15 11.43 -18.33
N ASP A 70 3.53 10.26 -18.43
CA ASP A 70 3.53 9.46 -19.67
C ASP A 70 2.85 10.19 -20.83
N LYS A 71 1.81 10.97 -20.58
CA LYS A 71 1.14 11.81 -21.60
C LYS A 71 2.02 12.95 -22.08
N LEU A 72 2.79 13.56 -21.20
CA LEU A 72 3.66 14.70 -21.51
C LEU A 72 5.00 14.28 -22.09
N SER A 73 5.39 13.02 -21.85
CA SER A 73 6.67 12.50 -22.33
C SER A 73 6.59 12.19 -23.81
N TYR A 74 7.32 12.91 -24.62
CA TYR A 74 7.64 12.55 -26.02
C TYR A 74 8.51 11.30 -26.10
N THR A 75 8.83 10.67 -24.99
CA THR A 75 9.60 9.45 -24.89
C THR A 75 8.68 8.24 -24.89
N THR A 76 8.87 7.40 -25.81
CA THR A 76 8.66 5.96 -26.10
C THR A 76 7.94 5.06 -25.07
N THR A 77 7.38 5.54 -23.96
CA THR A 77 6.61 4.70 -23.04
C THR A 77 5.18 4.54 -23.55
N SER A 78 4.81 3.31 -23.92
CA SER A 78 3.45 3.00 -24.34
C SER A 78 2.45 3.31 -23.24
N VAL A 79 1.47 4.15 -23.55
CA VAL A 79 0.34 4.46 -22.66
C VAL A 79 -0.76 3.45 -22.94
N TYR A 80 -1.20 2.72 -21.92
CA TYR A 80 -2.33 1.79 -22.02
C TYR A 80 -3.09 1.69 -20.69
N LEU A 81 -4.39 1.41 -20.76
CA LEU A 81 -5.31 1.47 -19.63
C LEU A 81 -4.86 0.66 -18.40
N PHE A 82 -4.32 -0.54 -18.63
CA PHE A 82 -3.91 -1.42 -17.53
C PHE A 82 -2.44 -1.23 -17.08
N LYS A 83 -1.78 -0.16 -17.52
CA LYS A 83 -0.39 0.11 -17.10
C LYS A 83 -0.26 0.26 -15.58
N GLY A 84 -1.27 0.83 -14.91
CA GLY A 84 -1.30 0.94 -13.46
C GLY A 84 -1.22 -0.43 -12.77
N ALA A 85 -1.91 -1.45 -13.28
CA ALA A 85 -1.82 -2.81 -12.76
C ALA A 85 -0.41 -3.40 -12.98
N VAL A 86 0.22 -3.16 -14.12
CA VAL A 86 1.60 -3.60 -14.36
C VAL A 86 2.58 -2.89 -13.42
N LEU A 87 2.37 -1.59 -13.16
CA LEU A 87 3.20 -0.82 -12.24
C LEU A 87 3.08 -1.28 -10.78
N SER A 88 2.02 -2.01 -10.41
CA SER A 88 1.88 -2.59 -9.07
C SER A 88 2.73 -3.86 -8.86
N LEU A 89 3.27 -4.47 -9.91
CA LEU A 89 4.04 -5.72 -9.81
C LEU A 89 5.17 -5.70 -8.76
N PRO A 90 6.01 -4.66 -8.65
CA PRO A 90 7.06 -4.64 -7.63
C PRO A 90 6.52 -4.72 -6.20
N VAL A 91 5.36 -4.08 -5.95
CA VAL A 91 4.68 -4.14 -4.66
C VAL A 91 4.13 -5.53 -4.39
N ILE A 92 3.51 -6.16 -5.39
CA ILE A 92 2.98 -7.52 -5.29
C ILE A 92 4.10 -8.52 -5.00
N VAL A 93 5.19 -8.44 -5.76
CA VAL A 93 6.36 -9.32 -5.56
C VAL A 93 6.95 -9.13 -4.17
N TRP A 94 7.09 -7.89 -3.70
CA TRP A 94 7.57 -7.57 -2.36
C TRP A 94 6.68 -8.20 -1.28
N ASN A 95 5.38 -8.00 -1.36
CA ASN A 95 4.41 -8.55 -0.43
C ASN A 95 4.43 -10.09 -0.43
N PHE A 96 4.57 -10.69 -1.61
CA PHE A 96 4.70 -12.14 -1.74
C PHE A 96 5.98 -12.68 -1.11
N VAL A 97 7.11 -12.00 -1.31
CA VAL A 97 8.38 -12.36 -0.67
C VAL A 97 8.27 -12.25 0.86
N LEU A 98 7.69 -11.17 1.37
CA LEU A 98 7.46 -11.03 2.82
C LEU A 98 6.57 -12.13 3.39
N TRP A 99 5.53 -12.51 2.66
CA TRP A 99 4.64 -13.60 3.06
C TRP A 99 5.36 -14.95 3.09
N LEU A 100 6.18 -15.26 2.09
CA LEU A 100 7.01 -16.45 2.07
C LEU A 100 8.01 -16.48 3.22
N LEU A 101 8.69 -15.36 3.49
CA LEU A 101 9.63 -15.24 4.60
C LEU A 101 8.93 -15.41 5.95
N TYR A 102 7.71 -14.87 6.09
CA TYR A 102 6.89 -15.05 7.29
C TYR A 102 6.54 -16.53 7.51
N ILE A 103 6.05 -17.24 6.48
CA ILE A 103 5.76 -18.68 6.57
C ILE A 103 7.00 -19.47 6.89
N PHE A 104 8.13 -19.16 6.23
CA PHE A 104 9.40 -19.81 6.52
C PHE A 104 9.83 -19.60 7.97
N ALA A 105 9.79 -18.36 8.46
CA ALA A 105 10.13 -18.05 9.84
C ALA A 105 9.22 -18.79 10.82
N TRP A 106 7.92 -18.83 10.54
CA TRP A 106 6.96 -19.53 11.40
C TRP A 106 7.21 -21.04 11.47
N ASN A 107 7.47 -21.69 10.35
CA ASN A 107 7.61 -23.15 10.31
C ASN A 107 8.99 -23.66 10.70
N PHE A 108 10.06 -22.90 10.48
CA PHE A 108 11.44 -23.38 10.62
C PHE A 108 12.22 -22.69 11.74
N LEU A 109 11.81 -21.54 12.19
CA LEU A 109 12.51 -20.77 13.23
C LEU A 109 11.76 -20.75 14.57
N THR A 110 10.61 -21.41 14.66
CA THR A 110 9.90 -21.63 15.92
C THR A 110 10.40 -22.92 16.56
N LEU A 111 11.13 -22.80 17.66
CA LEU A 111 11.44 -23.90 18.57
C LEU A 111 10.43 -23.85 19.72
N ASP A 112 9.75 -24.97 19.97
CA ASP A 112 8.77 -25.13 21.07
C ASP A 112 7.65 -24.06 21.10
N GLY A 113 7.18 -23.60 19.94
CA GLY A 113 6.12 -22.60 19.84
C GLY A 113 6.55 -21.17 20.19
N GLN A 114 7.84 -20.93 20.39
CA GLN A 114 8.38 -19.59 20.67
C GLN A 114 9.30 -19.13 19.54
N LEU A 115 9.07 -17.92 19.03
CA LEU A 115 9.90 -17.25 18.04
C LEU A 115 11.22 -16.78 18.68
N PHE A 116 12.17 -17.68 18.85
CA PHE A 116 13.40 -17.38 19.58
C PHE A 116 14.58 -16.91 18.73
N SER A 117 14.41 -16.73 17.40
CA SER A 117 15.50 -16.17 16.62
C SER A 117 15.25 -14.70 16.31
N PHE A 118 16.29 -13.87 16.44
CA PHE A 118 16.27 -12.47 15.98
C PHE A 118 15.76 -12.34 14.56
N THR A 119 16.06 -13.31 13.71
CA THR A 119 15.61 -13.40 12.33
C THR A 119 14.08 -13.57 12.24
N GLY A 120 13.51 -14.47 13.03
CA GLY A 120 12.05 -14.67 13.07
C GLY A 120 11.31 -13.43 13.57
N ILE A 121 11.84 -12.75 14.59
CA ILE A 121 11.28 -11.48 15.09
C ILE A 121 11.32 -10.43 13.98
N PHE A 122 12.44 -10.31 13.27
CA PHE A 122 12.61 -9.35 12.19
C PHE A 122 11.60 -9.58 11.05
N TYR A 123 11.44 -10.82 10.59
CA TYR A 123 10.46 -11.14 9.55
C TYR A 123 9.03 -10.91 10.00
N ASN A 124 8.70 -11.20 11.25
CA ASN A 124 7.38 -10.89 11.80
C ASN A 124 7.12 -9.39 11.83
N ILE A 125 8.09 -8.58 12.27
CA ILE A 125 7.94 -7.13 12.26
C ILE A 125 7.69 -6.62 10.85
N LEU A 126 8.47 -7.04 9.87
CA LEU A 126 8.28 -6.61 8.47
C LEU A 126 6.91 -7.03 7.93
N TYR A 127 6.50 -8.25 8.22
CA TYR A 127 5.19 -8.74 7.79
C TYR A 127 4.05 -7.98 8.47
N VAL A 128 4.12 -7.82 9.79
CA VAL A 128 3.13 -7.07 10.57
C VAL A 128 3.05 -5.63 10.08
N LEU A 129 4.16 -4.95 9.86
CA LEU A 129 4.16 -3.59 9.33
C LEU A 129 3.42 -3.48 8.00
N ASN A 130 3.58 -4.47 7.14
CA ASN A 130 2.96 -4.49 5.83
C ASN A 130 1.46 -4.85 5.86
N THR A 131 1.04 -5.73 6.79
CA THR A 131 -0.35 -6.19 6.92
C THR A 131 -1.17 -5.33 7.87
N PHE A 132 -0.53 -4.59 8.71
CA PHE A 132 -1.11 -3.89 9.84
C PHE A 132 -2.22 -2.89 9.47
N MET A 133 -2.09 -2.20 8.33
CA MET A 133 -3.11 -1.28 7.83
C MET A 133 -4.47 -1.96 7.62
N PHE A 134 -4.45 -3.26 7.33
CA PHE A 134 -5.66 -4.02 7.00
C PHE A 134 -6.13 -4.91 8.14
N SER A 135 -5.31 -5.08 9.17
CA SER A 135 -5.61 -6.02 10.28
C SER A 135 -6.84 -5.62 11.08
N GLY A 136 -7.10 -4.34 11.27
CA GLY A 136 -8.30 -3.87 11.98
C GLY A 136 -9.60 -4.10 11.22
N LEU A 137 -9.54 -4.34 9.89
CA LEU A 137 -10.72 -4.73 9.10
C LEU A 137 -11.14 -6.18 9.36
N THR A 138 -10.25 -6.97 9.94
CA THR A 138 -10.39 -8.42 10.04
C THR A 138 -10.35 -8.94 11.47
N THR A 139 -9.94 -8.11 12.43
CA THR A 139 -9.83 -8.47 13.83
C THR A 139 -11.12 -8.08 14.56
N ILE A 140 -12.13 -8.91 14.50
CA ILE A 140 -13.34 -8.73 15.32
C ILE A 140 -13.17 -9.44 16.66
N GLU A 141 -12.46 -10.58 16.72
CA GLU A 141 -12.18 -11.32 17.96
C GLU A 141 -10.87 -12.09 17.85
N GLY A 142 -9.97 -11.93 18.81
CA GLY A 142 -8.89 -12.89 19.11
C GLY A 142 -7.50 -12.68 18.51
N GLY A 143 -7.21 -11.60 17.83
CA GLY A 143 -5.82 -11.24 17.49
C GLY A 143 -5.17 -11.96 16.31
N TYR A 144 -5.89 -12.81 15.59
CA TYR A 144 -5.39 -13.46 14.38
C TYR A 144 -5.79 -12.66 13.15
N VAL A 145 -4.82 -12.38 12.27
CA VAL A 145 -5.09 -11.79 10.96
C VAL A 145 -5.76 -12.87 10.09
N GLU A 146 -7.03 -12.69 9.81
CA GLU A 146 -7.78 -13.58 8.96
C GLU A 146 -7.17 -13.67 7.55
N TRP A 147 -7.24 -14.86 6.91
CA TRP A 147 -6.62 -15.10 5.61
C TRP A 147 -7.04 -14.11 4.52
N TYR A 148 -8.24 -13.57 4.58
CA TYR A 148 -8.73 -12.58 3.62
C TYR A 148 -8.10 -11.19 3.79
N ALA A 149 -7.53 -10.86 4.97
CA ALA A 149 -6.75 -9.63 5.11
C ALA A 149 -5.53 -9.64 4.19
N HIS A 150 -4.95 -10.82 3.97
CA HIS A 150 -3.84 -10.98 3.04
C HIS A 150 -4.23 -10.62 1.60
N LEU A 151 -5.49 -10.83 1.19
CA LEU A 151 -5.95 -10.45 -0.13
C LEU A 151 -5.95 -8.94 -0.32
N PHE A 152 -6.28 -8.15 0.70
CA PHE A 152 -6.27 -6.69 0.62
C PHE A 152 -4.87 -6.13 0.33
N ILE A 153 -3.80 -6.78 0.83
CA ILE A 153 -2.42 -6.39 0.58
C ILE A 153 -2.07 -6.43 -0.91
N TYR A 154 -2.71 -7.30 -1.67
CA TYR A 154 -2.51 -7.44 -3.12
C TYR A 154 -3.52 -6.61 -3.91
N ILE A 155 -4.80 -6.66 -3.54
CA ILE A 155 -5.88 -6.02 -4.30
C ILE A 155 -5.79 -4.50 -4.22
N VAL A 156 -5.52 -3.94 -3.04
CA VAL A 156 -5.52 -2.48 -2.83
C VAL A 156 -4.45 -1.76 -3.65
N PRO A 157 -3.18 -2.19 -3.70
CA PRO A 157 -2.17 -1.57 -4.56
C PRO A 157 -2.52 -1.65 -6.05
N ILE A 158 -3.04 -2.79 -6.51
CA ILE A 158 -3.46 -2.98 -7.90
C ILE A 158 -4.58 -2.00 -8.24
N ALA A 159 -5.62 -1.97 -7.42
CA ALA A 159 -6.78 -1.09 -7.62
C ALA A 159 -6.37 0.38 -7.57
N ALA A 160 -5.62 0.79 -6.55
CA ALA A 160 -5.22 2.18 -6.37
C ALA A 160 -4.38 2.71 -7.54
N LEU A 161 -3.34 1.96 -7.94
CA LEU A 161 -2.48 2.35 -9.06
C LEU A 161 -3.22 2.31 -10.39
N THR A 162 -4.09 1.33 -10.61
CA THR A 162 -4.85 1.22 -11.86
C THR A 162 -5.86 2.35 -12.00
N ILE A 163 -6.67 2.59 -10.96
CA ILE A 163 -7.66 3.67 -10.95
C ILE A 163 -6.96 5.03 -11.03
N GLY A 164 -5.86 5.21 -10.29
CA GLY A 164 -5.05 6.43 -10.34
C GLY A 164 -4.48 6.68 -11.73
N TYR A 165 -3.93 5.65 -12.37
CA TYR A 165 -3.37 5.76 -13.72
C TYR A 165 -4.45 6.09 -14.76
N ILE A 166 -5.61 5.42 -14.71
CA ILE A 166 -6.75 5.72 -15.58
C ILE A 166 -7.20 7.16 -15.36
N ALA A 167 -7.37 7.59 -14.12
CA ALA A 167 -7.75 8.96 -13.79
C ALA A 167 -6.76 9.99 -14.36
N GLY A 168 -5.44 9.74 -14.24
CA GLY A 168 -4.41 10.61 -14.81
C GLY A 168 -4.42 10.65 -16.33
N MET A 169 -4.77 9.53 -16.99
CA MET A 169 -4.95 9.51 -18.45
C MET A 169 -6.08 10.43 -18.93
N TYR A 170 -7.15 10.54 -18.15
CA TYR A 170 -8.30 11.41 -18.45
C TYR A 170 -8.20 12.81 -17.81
N ASP A 171 -7.01 13.19 -17.29
CA ASP A 171 -6.77 14.44 -16.59
C ASP A 171 -7.73 14.69 -15.41
N PHE A 172 -8.19 13.60 -14.81
CA PHE A 172 -9.06 13.64 -13.64
C PHE A 172 -8.23 13.53 -12.37
N SER A 173 -8.39 14.52 -11.47
CA SER A 173 -7.78 14.47 -10.15
C SER A 173 -8.85 14.73 -9.08
N ILE A 174 -9.02 13.76 -8.18
CA ILE A 174 -9.91 13.90 -7.03
C ILE A 174 -9.47 15.10 -6.18
N PHE A 175 -8.16 15.28 -5.97
CA PHE A 175 -7.62 16.36 -5.15
C PHE A 175 -7.87 17.73 -5.76
N GLU A 176 -7.73 17.90 -7.07
CA GLU A 176 -8.02 19.17 -7.76
C GLU A 176 -9.51 19.53 -7.66
N LYS A 177 -10.39 18.54 -7.71
CA LYS A 177 -11.84 18.77 -7.55
C LYS A 177 -12.24 19.06 -6.11
N LEU A 178 -11.54 18.54 -5.12
CA LEU A 178 -11.79 18.79 -3.70
C LEU A 178 -11.15 20.10 -3.22
N ALA A 179 -10.09 20.54 -3.86
CA ALA A 179 -9.34 21.74 -3.48
C ALA A 179 -10.24 23.00 -3.30
N PRO A 180 -11.19 23.34 -4.20
CA PRO A 180 -12.08 24.49 -4.01
C PRO A 180 -12.90 24.40 -2.72
N TYR A 181 -13.41 23.21 -2.38
CA TYR A 181 -14.22 23.01 -1.17
C TYR A 181 -13.40 23.14 0.12
N ILE A 182 -12.09 22.89 0.05
CA ILE A 182 -11.19 22.98 1.20
C ILE A 182 -10.65 24.41 1.36
N TYR A 183 -10.35 25.11 0.27
CA TYR A 183 -9.64 26.40 0.28
C TYR A 183 -10.54 27.62 0.07
N GLU A 184 -11.73 27.50 -0.53
CA GLU A 184 -12.61 28.64 -0.81
C GLU A 184 -13.33 29.22 0.42
N LYS A 185 -13.28 28.61 1.57
CA LYS A 185 -13.89 29.15 2.81
C LYS A 185 -13.13 30.34 3.46
N LYS A 186 -12.11 30.90 2.82
CA LYS A 186 -11.34 32.06 3.36
C LYS A 186 -11.61 33.39 2.66
N LYS A 187 -12.69 33.53 1.88
CA LYS A 187 -13.14 34.82 1.39
C LYS A 187 -14.48 35.16 2.02
N LYS A 188 -14.47 35.57 3.27
CA LYS A 188 -15.44 36.45 3.88
C LYS A 188 -14.72 37.41 4.79
#